data_e92c5243afcaa5d86f85cf392153886e
#
_entry.id   e92c5243afcaa5d86f85cf392153886e
#
_cell.length_a   1.000
_cell.length_b   1.000
_cell.length_c   1.000
_cell.angle_alpha   90.00
_cell.angle_beta   90.00
_cell.angle_gamma   90.00
#
_symmetry.space_group_name_H-M   'P 1'
#
loop_
_entity.id
_entity.type
_entity.pdbx_description
1 polymer ?
#
loop_
_entity_poly.entity_id
_entity_poly.type
_entity_poly.pdbx_seq_one_letter_code
_entity_poly.pdbx_strand_id
1 'polypeptide(L)'
;MKCLIITRKQLMFAIVLVCTLTVAIVGSVGVFANSDRLLPIYCVETDKKQIAISFDAAWGNDDTEQLINILREYDVPATFFVVGAWVDKYPESVKALSDAGHQIQNHSNSHPHMPQLSKTQMKDEIESCNKKIAEITGKTPTLLRPPYGDYDNALIEVMTELGMYTIQWDVELSATVGNSHEHWD
;
A
#
# COMPACT_ATOMS: atom_id res chain seq x y z
N MET A 1 -69.84 -17.78 -6.92
CA MET A 1 -68.41 -17.57 -7.32
C MET A 1 -68.33 -16.28 -8.09
N LYS A 2 -67.59 -15.28 -7.58
CA LYS A 2 -67.37 -14.00 -8.32
C LYS A 2 -66.14 -14.21 -9.26
N CYS A 3 -66.38 -14.24 -10.58
CA CYS A 3 -65.28 -14.27 -11.53
C CYS A 3 -64.61 -12.90 -11.58
N LEU A 4 -63.33 -12.85 -11.36
CA LEU A 4 -62.53 -11.64 -11.49
C LEU A 4 -62.14 -11.48 -12.98
N ILE A 5 -62.75 -10.52 -13.68
CA ILE A 5 -62.43 -10.21 -15.09
C ILE A 5 -61.34 -9.17 -15.11
N ILE A 6 -60.15 -9.59 -15.47
CA ILE A 6 -58.97 -8.70 -15.62
C ILE A 6 -58.99 -8.13 -17.04
N THR A 7 -59.04 -6.80 -17.15
CA THR A 7 -58.96 -6.13 -18.44
C THR A 7 -57.53 -6.15 -19.00
N ARG A 8 -57.36 -6.08 -20.35
CA ARG A 8 -56.02 -6.01 -20.99
C ARG A 8 -55.17 -4.87 -20.42
N LYS A 9 -55.79 -3.71 -20.08
CA LYS A 9 -55.08 -2.59 -19.46
C LYS A 9 -54.54 -2.91 -18.06
N GLN A 10 -55.32 -3.61 -17.24
CA GLN A 10 -54.90 -4.04 -15.90
C GLN A 10 -53.76 -5.08 -15.95
N LEU A 11 -53.84 -6.01 -16.93
CA LEU A 11 -52.75 -6.96 -17.15
C LEU A 11 -51.45 -6.30 -17.58
N MET A 12 -51.53 -5.34 -18.52
CA MET A 12 -50.36 -4.58 -18.97
C MET A 12 -49.74 -3.77 -17.81
N PHE A 13 -50.58 -3.13 -16.98
CA PHE A 13 -50.11 -2.36 -15.82
C PHE A 13 -49.40 -3.24 -14.78
N ALA A 14 -49.93 -4.45 -14.54
CA ALA A 14 -49.32 -5.42 -13.64
C ALA A 14 -47.96 -5.91 -14.18
N ILE A 15 -47.85 -6.17 -15.49
CA ILE A 15 -46.57 -6.59 -16.11
C ILE A 15 -45.52 -5.47 -15.98
N VAL A 16 -45.88 -4.22 -16.29
CA VAL A 16 -44.96 -3.08 -16.18
C VAL A 16 -44.51 -2.91 -14.74
N LEU A 17 -45.42 -3.02 -13.79
CA LEU A 17 -45.10 -2.89 -12.35
C LEU A 17 -44.12 -4.00 -11.89
N VAL A 18 -44.35 -5.24 -12.32
CA VAL A 18 -43.45 -6.37 -11.99
C VAL A 18 -42.08 -6.16 -12.63
N CYS A 19 -42.01 -5.72 -13.91
CA CYS A 19 -40.73 -5.44 -14.57
C CYS A 19 -39.97 -4.28 -13.90
N THR A 20 -40.64 -3.22 -13.48
CA THR A 20 -39.99 -2.11 -12.76
C THR A 20 -39.48 -2.52 -11.39
N LEU A 21 -40.26 -3.36 -10.66
CA LEU A 21 -39.82 -3.91 -9.38
C LEU A 21 -38.59 -4.83 -9.52
N THR A 22 -38.58 -5.69 -10.55
CA THR A 22 -37.45 -6.59 -10.80
C THR A 22 -36.19 -5.83 -11.18
N VAL A 23 -36.29 -4.79 -12.01
CA VAL A 23 -35.14 -3.90 -12.35
C VAL A 23 -34.64 -3.16 -11.11
N ALA A 24 -35.53 -2.68 -10.25
CA ALA A 24 -35.16 -2.03 -8.99
C ALA A 24 -34.46 -2.99 -8.01
N ILE A 25 -34.93 -4.24 -7.90
CA ILE A 25 -34.32 -5.26 -7.03
C ILE A 25 -32.96 -5.70 -7.57
N VAL A 26 -32.83 -5.97 -8.87
CA VAL A 26 -31.56 -6.35 -9.50
C VAL A 26 -30.56 -5.21 -9.44
N GLY A 27 -31.00 -3.96 -9.62
CA GLY A 27 -30.16 -2.77 -9.48
C GLY A 27 -29.67 -2.57 -8.05
N SER A 28 -30.50 -2.86 -7.03
CA SER A 28 -30.09 -2.71 -5.63
C SER A 28 -29.16 -3.82 -5.13
N VAL A 29 -29.26 -5.03 -5.66
CA VAL A 29 -28.34 -6.14 -5.30
C VAL A 29 -26.94 -5.91 -5.86
N GLY A 30 -26.82 -5.24 -7.01
CA GLY A 30 -25.50 -4.89 -7.59
C GLY A 30 -24.72 -3.79 -6.82
N VAL A 31 -25.41 -2.98 -6.00
CA VAL A 31 -24.78 -1.89 -5.23
C VAL A 31 -24.20 -2.39 -3.89
N PHE A 32 -24.59 -3.56 -3.41
CA PHE A 32 -24.07 -4.19 -2.18
C PHE A 32 -23.10 -5.35 -2.44
N ALA A 33 -22.42 -5.37 -3.61
CA ALA A 33 -21.21 -6.16 -3.73
C ALA A 33 -20.14 -5.49 -2.85
N ASN A 34 -20.20 -5.80 -1.55
CA ASN A 34 -19.18 -5.45 -0.58
C ASN A 34 -17.93 -6.20 -1.04
N SER A 35 -17.05 -5.55 -1.81
CA SER A 35 -15.74 -6.12 -2.06
C SER A 35 -15.05 -6.20 -0.70
N ASP A 36 -14.76 -7.40 -0.22
CA ASP A 36 -14.02 -7.59 1.01
C ASP A 36 -12.79 -6.69 0.97
N ARG A 37 -12.56 -5.93 2.07
CA ARG A 37 -11.40 -5.07 2.16
C ARG A 37 -10.16 -5.93 2.25
N LEU A 38 -9.29 -5.81 1.25
CA LEU A 38 -7.98 -6.42 1.27
C LEU A 38 -7.10 -5.68 2.26
N LEU A 39 -6.27 -6.41 3.00
CA LEU A 39 -5.43 -5.84 4.05
C LEU A 39 -3.95 -6.07 3.71
N PRO A 40 -3.09 -5.08 3.97
CA PRO A 40 -1.65 -5.26 3.96
C PRO A 40 -1.20 -6.09 5.17
N ILE A 41 0.06 -6.45 5.19
CA ILE A 41 0.66 -7.17 6.32
C ILE A 41 1.08 -6.16 7.39
N TYR A 42 0.45 -6.22 8.56
CA TYR A 42 0.81 -5.42 9.75
C TYR A 42 1.76 -6.16 10.67
N CYS A 43 1.54 -7.45 10.86
CA CYS A 43 2.34 -8.30 11.72
C CYS A 43 2.40 -9.71 11.15
N VAL A 44 3.36 -10.49 11.63
CA VAL A 44 3.51 -11.92 11.29
C VAL A 44 3.19 -12.73 12.54
N GLU A 45 2.31 -13.73 12.40
CA GLU A 45 2.00 -14.66 13.49
C GLU A 45 3.23 -15.49 13.81
N THR A 46 3.67 -15.44 15.07
CA THR A 46 4.87 -16.17 15.55
C THR A 46 4.78 -16.41 17.05
N ASP A 47 5.24 -17.57 17.50
CA ASP A 47 5.38 -17.89 18.94
C ASP A 47 6.66 -17.28 19.55
N LYS A 48 7.52 -16.68 18.73
CA LYS A 48 8.79 -16.09 19.18
C LYS A 48 8.55 -14.64 19.63
N LYS A 49 9.15 -14.25 20.74
CA LYS A 49 9.20 -12.85 21.20
C LYS A 49 10.24 -12.09 20.39
N GLN A 50 9.84 -11.57 19.23
CA GLN A 50 10.71 -10.80 18.35
C GLN A 50 9.92 -9.67 17.69
N ILE A 51 10.63 -8.62 17.33
CA ILE A 51 10.10 -7.47 16.59
C ILE A 51 10.89 -7.30 15.30
N ALA A 52 10.27 -6.73 14.27
CA ALA A 52 10.94 -6.27 13.07
C ALA A 52 11.06 -4.75 13.13
N ILE A 53 12.28 -4.24 13.00
CA ILE A 53 12.55 -2.80 12.98
C ILE A 53 12.61 -2.35 11.52
N SER A 54 11.92 -1.26 11.21
CA SER A 54 11.94 -0.67 9.88
C SER A 54 11.91 0.85 9.93
N PHE A 55 12.46 1.47 8.90
CA PHE A 55 12.56 2.90 8.72
C PHE A 55 12.06 3.28 7.34
N ASP A 56 11.42 4.46 7.24
CA ASP A 56 11.05 5.06 5.97
C ASP A 56 12.03 6.20 5.66
N ALA A 57 12.68 6.14 4.49
CA ALA A 57 13.66 7.13 4.05
C ALA A 57 13.12 7.91 2.84
N ALA A 58 12.66 9.12 3.09
CA ALA A 58 12.09 10.02 2.09
C ALA A 58 12.82 11.38 2.01
N TRP A 59 13.36 11.85 3.13
CA TRP A 59 13.93 13.20 3.25
C TRP A 59 15.27 13.15 3.99
N GLY A 60 16.26 13.93 3.47
CA GLY A 60 17.57 14.01 4.13
C GLY A 60 18.34 12.68 4.19
N ASN A 61 19.59 12.72 4.60
CA ASN A 61 20.43 11.54 4.85
C ASN A 61 21.50 11.79 5.93
N ASP A 62 21.38 12.88 6.67
CA ASP A 62 22.41 13.35 7.62
C ASP A 62 22.61 12.38 8.79
N ASP A 63 21.61 11.57 9.10
CA ASP A 63 21.60 10.58 10.19
C ASP A 63 21.93 9.14 9.71
N THR A 64 22.05 8.91 8.40
CA THR A 64 22.24 7.56 7.83
C THR A 64 23.45 6.84 8.41
N GLU A 65 24.61 7.49 8.49
CA GLU A 65 25.84 6.89 9.02
C GLU A 65 25.71 6.59 10.51
N GLN A 66 25.14 7.52 11.27
CA GLN A 66 24.91 7.35 12.69
C GLN A 66 23.94 6.19 12.97
N LEU A 67 22.87 6.07 12.20
CA LEU A 67 21.91 4.99 12.31
C LEU A 67 22.53 3.63 12.00
N ILE A 68 23.33 3.52 10.93
CA ILE A 68 24.11 2.30 10.61
C ILE A 68 25.01 1.90 11.77
N ASN A 69 25.70 2.86 12.38
CA ASN A 69 26.60 2.59 13.48
C ASN A 69 25.85 2.09 14.71
N ILE A 70 24.71 2.70 15.06
CA ILE A 70 23.86 2.25 16.18
C ILE A 70 23.33 0.83 15.93
N LEU A 71 22.76 0.57 14.74
CA LEU A 71 22.22 -0.74 14.42
C LEU A 71 23.32 -1.85 14.45
N ARG A 72 24.53 -1.49 14.02
CA ARG A 72 25.70 -2.39 14.09
C ARG A 72 26.17 -2.63 15.53
N GLU A 73 26.19 -1.59 16.38
CA GLU A 73 26.58 -1.71 17.80
C GLU A 73 25.68 -2.71 18.54
N TYR A 74 24.39 -2.72 18.21
CA TYR A 74 23.41 -3.60 18.87
C TYR A 74 23.12 -4.89 18.08
N ASP A 75 23.83 -5.13 16.98
CA ASP A 75 23.62 -6.29 16.06
C ASP A 75 22.15 -6.42 15.62
N VAL A 76 21.54 -5.31 15.23
CA VAL A 76 20.13 -5.23 14.86
C VAL A 76 19.98 -5.12 13.33
N PRO A 77 19.47 -6.17 12.65
CA PRO A 77 19.08 -6.06 11.25
C PRO A 77 17.82 -5.22 11.14
N ALA A 78 17.75 -4.36 10.12
CA ALA A 78 16.61 -3.50 9.86
C ALA A 78 16.19 -3.53 8.38
N THR A 79 14.96 -3.08 8.12
CA THR A 79 14.43 -2.88 6.78
C THR A 79 14.23 -1.40 6.54
N PHE A 80 14.75 -0.89 5.42
CA PHE A 80 14.59 0.49 4.99
C PHE A 80 13.67 0.55 3.77
N PHE A 81 12.53 1.22 3.91
CA PHE A 81 11.64 1.52 2.79
C PHE A 81 12.04 2.88 2.24
N VAL A 82 12.56 2.91 1.03
CA VAL A 82 13.18 4.11 0.45
C VAL A 82 12.37 4.63 -0.72
N VAL A 83 12.21 5.95 -0.80
CA VAL A 83 11.58 6.63 -1.93
C VAL A 83 12.56 6.71 -3.10
N GLY A 84 12.09 6.42 -4.33
CA GLY A 84 12.94 6.46 -5.52
C GLY A 84 13.64 7.80 -5.76
N ALA A 85 12.99 8.92 -5.46
CA ALA A 85 13.61 10.25 -5.50
C ALA A 85 14.73 10.40 -4.45
N TRP A 86 14.62 9.75 -3.29
CA TRP A 86 15.69 9.70 -2.28
C TRP A 86 16.84 8.82 -2.74
N VAL A 87 16.55 7.69 -3.42
CA VAL A 87 17.56 6.82 -4.04
C VAL A 87 18.40 7.57 -5.06
N ASP A 88 17.76 8.36 -5.94
CA ASP A 88 18.45 9.18 -6.94
C ASP A 88 19.35 10.24 -6.29
N LYS A 89 18.90 10.81 -5.19
CA LYS A 89 19.61 11.91 -4.51
C LYS A 89 20.76 11.42 -3.62
N TYR A 90 20.61 10.23 -3.03
CA TYR A 90 21.55 9.70 -2.04
C TYR A 90 21.95 8.23 -2.31
N PRO A 91 22.46 7.90 -3.51
CA PRO A 91 22.79 6.52 -3.88
C PRO A 91 23.84 5.90 -2.96
N GLU A 92 24.76 6.70 -2.41
CA GLU A 92 25.79 6.24 -1.48
C GLU A 92 25.18 5.79 -0.15
N SER A 93 24.13 6.47 0.33
CA SER A 93 23.41 6.09 1.55
C SER A 93 22.68 4.75 1.34
N VAL A 94 22.02 4.57 0.19
CA VAL A 94 21.38 3.29 -0.16
C VAL A 94 22.40 2.16 -0.18
N LYS A 95 23.56 2.42 -0.82
CA LYS A 95 24.64 1.44 -0.87
C LYS A 95 25.19 1.13 0.51
N ALA A 96 25.44 2.13 1.35
CA ALA A 96 25.97 1.95 2.70
C ALA A 96 25.03 1.13 3.60
N LEU A 97 23.71 1.40 3.54
CA LEU A 97 22.70 0.62 4.24
C LEU A 97 22.68 -0.85 3.78
N SER A 98 22.73 -1.07 2.46
CA SER A 98 22.77 -2.41 1.88
C SER A 98 24.05 -3.17 2.23
N ASP A 99 25.21 -2.52 2.16
CA ASP A 99 26.51 -3.10 2.50
C ASP A 99 26.63 -3.42 4.00
N ALA A 100 25.92 -2.66 4.87
CA ALA A 100 25.82 -2.95 6.29
C ALA A 100 24.90 -4.14 6.61
N GLY A 101 24.28 -4.76 5.60
CA GLY A 101 23.45 -5.95 5.76
C GLY A 101 21.96 -5.67 5.96
N HIS A 102 21.52 -4.42 5.89
CA HIS A 102 20.12 -4.07 5.99
C HIS A 102 19.35 -4.38 4.70
N GLN A 103 18.04 -4.57 4.81
CA GLN A 103 17.18 -4.76 3.66
C GLN A 103 16.70 -3.41 3.12
N ILE A 104 16.83 -3.21 1.80
CA ILE A 104 16.33 -2.02 1.12
C ILE A 104 15.07 -2.42 0.36
N GLN A 105 13.95 -1.76 0.65
CA GLN A 105 12.62 -2.06 0.14
C GLN A 105 11.97 -0.78 -0.40
N ASN A 106 10.83 -0.93 -1.06
CA ASN A 106 10.18 0.12 -1.85
C ASN A 106 9.26 1.00 -0.99
N HIS A 107 9.34 2.35 -1.19
CA HIS A 107 8.42 3.33 -0.63
C HIS A 107 7.82 4.25 -1.71
N SER A 108 7.50 3.70 -2.90
CA SER A 108 7.16 4.40 -4.15
C SER A 108 8.31 5.20 -4.76
N ASN A 109 8.11 5.73 -5.96
CA ASN A 109 9.13 6.52 -6.64
C ASN A 109 9.13 8.00 -6.23
N SER A 110 7.95 8.61 -6.08
CA SER A 110 7.78 10.05 -5.83
C SER A 110 6.97 10.40 -4.58
N HIS A 111 6.65 9.41 -3.73
CA HIS A 111 5.91 9.56 -2.49
C HIS A 111 4.46 10.10 -2.65
N PRO A 112 3.64 9.59 -3.59
CA PRO A 112 2.27 10.04 -3.78
C PRO A 112 1.29 9.32 -2.84
N HIS A 113 0.08 9.85 -2.70
CA HIS A 113 -1.06 9.10 -2.18
C HIS A 113 -1.45 8.02 -3.19
N MET A 114 -1.03 6.77 -2.97
CA MET A 114 -1.22 5.66 -3.92
C MET A 114 -2.69 5.46 -4.36
N PRO A 115 -3.72 5.54 -3.47
CA PRO A 115 -5.11 5.38 -3.88
C PRO A 115 -5.64 6.46 -4.83
N GLN A 116 -4.94 7.58 -4.99
CA GLN A 116 -5.32 8.64 -5.94
C GLN A 116 -4.82 8.36 -7.36
N LEU A 117 -4.01 7.31 -7.54
CA LEU A 117 -3.42 6.94 -8.82
C LEU A 117 -4.26 5.87 -9.52
N SER A 118 -4.19 5.83 -10.85
CA SER A 118 -4.64 4.67 -11.61
C SER A 118 -3.72 3.46 -11.37
N LYS A 119 -4.20 2.24 -11.60
CA LYS A 119 -3.38 1.02 -11.48
C LYS A 119 -2.09 1.07 -12.32
N THR A 120 -2.14 1.68 -13.50
CA THR A 120 -0.95 1.87 -14.34
C THR A 120 0.06 2.79 -13.67
N GLN A 121 -0.39 3.92 -13.13
CA GLN A 121 0.49 4.84 -12.40
C GLN A 121 1.05 4.23 -11.12
N MET A 122 0.25 3.42 -10.40
CA MET A 122 0.74 2.66 -9.24
C MET A 122 1.89 1.72 -9.64
N LYS A 123 1.74 0.98 -10.76
CA LYS A 123 2.81 0.12 -11.30
C LYS A 123 4.06 0.91 -11.65
N ASP A 124 3.90 2.02 -12.35
CA ASP A 124 5.02 2.88 -12.75
C ASP A 124 5.80 3.40 -11.53
N GLU A 125 5.10 3.82 -10.47
CA GLU A 125 5.70 4.24 -9.20
C GLU A 125 6.49 3.10 -8.52
N ILE A 126 5.92 1.90 -8.50
CA ILE A 126 6.54 0.75 -7.85
C ILE A 126 7.76 0.25 -8.66
N GLU A 127 7.57 0.02 -9.96
CA GLU A 127 8.62 -0.55 -10.83
C GLU A 127 9.79 0.41 -11.02
N SER A 128 9.53 1.72 -11.13
CA SER A 128 10.58 2.74 -11.22
C SER A 128 11.47 2.76 -9.97
N CYS A 129 10.87 2.71 -8.79
CA CYS A 129 11.61 2.63 -7.53
C CYS A 129 12.38 1.31 -7.41
N ASN A 130 11.74 0.17 -7.72
CA ASN A 130 12.38 -1.14 -7.71
C ASN A 130 13.64 -1.17 -8.60
N LYS A 131 13.56 -0.62 -9.80
CA LYS A 131 14.67 -0.54 -10.74
C LYS A 131 15.85 0.22 -10.13
N LYS A 132 15.61 1.42 -9.58
CA LYS A 132 16.66 2.25 -8.97
C LYS A 132 17.35 1.54 -7.81
N ILE A 133 16.56 0.90 -6.92
CA ILE A 133 17.11 0.13 -5.79
C ILE A 133 17.95 -1.04 -6.31
N ALA A 134 17.44 -1.78 -7.30
CA ALA A 134 18.14 -2.95 -7.84
C ALA A 134 19.45 -2.58 -8.54
N GLU A 135 19.53 -1.43 -9.21
CA GLU A 135 20.76 -0.93 -9.86
C GLU A 135 21.88 -0.68 -8.84
N ILE A 136 21.56 -0.25 -7.62
CA ILE A 136 22.54 0.03 -6.57
C ILE A 136 22.87 -1.20 -5.73
N THR A 137 21.84 -1.96 -5.34
CA THR A 137 21.97 -3.05 -4.34
C THR A 137 22.16 -4.43 -4.97
N GLY A 138 21.87 -4.57 -6.26
CA GLY A 138 21.83 -5.86 -6.96
C GLY A 138 20.61 -6.73 -6.57
N LYS A 139 19.69 -6.20 -5.77
CA LYS A 139 18.50 -6.94 -5.27
C LYS A 139 17.23 -6.19 -5.63
N THR A 140 16.26 -6.87 -6.22
CA THR A 140 14.93 -6.31 -6.49
C THR A 140 14.08 -6.36 -5.21
N PRO A 141 13.46 -5.23 -4.79
CA PRO A 141 12.53 -5.22 -3.68
C PRO A 141 11.33 -6.17 -3.89
N THR A 142 10.86 -6.75 -2.81
CA THR A 142 9.65 -7.60 -2.80
C THR A 142 8.55 -7.03 -1.91
N LEU A 143 8.85 -5.98 -1.18
CA LEU A 143 7.95 -5.31 -0.24
C LEU A 143 7.75 -3.86 -0.65
N LEU A 144 6.51 -3.37 -0.50
CA LEU A 144 6.14 -1.96 -0.59
C LEU A 144 5.55 -1.53 0.74
N ARG A 145 6.02 -0.42 1.28
CA ARG A 145 5.26 0.35 2.27
C ARG A 145 4.64 1.54 1.56
N PRO A 146 3.28 1.67 1.55
CA PRO A 146 2.64 2.81 0.90
C PRO A 146 2.99 4.11 1.61
N PRO A 147 3.28 5.19 0.89
CA PRO A 147 3.39 6.53 1.47
C PRO A 147 2.16 6.89 2.32
N TYR A 148 2.37 7.58 3.44
CA TYR A 148 1.32 7.97 4.40
C TYR A 148 0.55 6.79 5.03
N GLY A 149 0.96 5.55 4.80
CA GLY A 149 0.17 4.37 5.15
C GLY A 149 -1.12 4.22 4.34
N ASP A 150 -1.26 4.99 3.26
CA ASP A 150 -2.49 5.12 2.48
C ASP A 150 -2.59 4.02 1.41
N TYR A 151 -3.65 3.19 1.50
CA TYR A 151 -3.86 2.06 0.59
C TYR A 151 -5.34 1.80 0.36
N ASP A 152 -5.64 1.15 -0.75
CA ASP A 152 -6.93 0.59 -1.11
C ASP A 152 -6.78 -0.82 -1.72
N ASN A 153 -7.91 -1.44 -2.06
CA ASN A 153 -7.89 -2.76 -2.70
C ASN A 153 -7.15 -2.75 -4.03
N ALA A 154 -7.22 -1.65 -4.80
CA ALA A 154 -6.55 -1.55 -6.09
C ALA A 154 -5.03 -1.64 -5.95
N LEU A 155 -4.45 -1.01 -4.92
CA LEU A 155 -3.02 -1.11 -4.63
C LEU A 155 -2.64 -2.55 -4.24
N ILE A 156 -3.40 -3.20 -3.35
CA ILE A 156 -3.12 -4.59 -2.93
C ILE A 156 -3.18 -5.55 -4.13
N GLU A 157 -4.14 -5.35 -5.04
CA GLU A 157 -4.25 -6.13 -6.28
C GLU A 157 -3.03 -5.91 -7.19
N VAL A 158 -2.61 -4.66 -7.40
CA VAL A 158 -1.40 -4.31 -8.16
C VAL A 158 -0.16 -4.98 -7.56
N MET A 159 0.00 -4.94 -6.24
CA MET A 159 1.11 -5.59 -5.55
C MET A 159 1.11 -7.11 -5.76
N THR A 160 -0.08 -7.73 -5.70
CA THR A 160 -0.25 -9.16 -5.98
C THR A 160 0.13 -9.50 -7.43
N GLU A 161 -0.29 -8.68 -8.40
CA GLU A 161 0.07 -8.85 -9.81
C GLU A 161 1.58 -8.74 -10.05
N LEU A 162 2.27 -7.90 -9.27
CA LEU A 162 3.73 -7.74 -9.31
C LEU A 162 4.49 -8.80 -8.51
N GLY A 163 3.80 -9.72 -7.83
CA GLY A 163 4.41 -10.72 -6.94
C GLY A 163 5.06 -10.10 -5.70
N MET A 164 4.57 -8.94 -5.24
CA MET A 164 5.07 -8.19 -4.10
C MET A 164 4.04 -8.14 -2.97
N TYR A 165 4.47 -7.75 -1.78
CA TYR A 165 3.61 -7.61 -0.61
C TYR A 165 3.56 -6.16 -0.12
N THR A 166 2.36 -5.73 0.32
CA THR A 166 2.18 -4.44 0.98
C THR A 166 2.38 -4.60 2.48
N ILE A 167 3.28 -3.80 3.05
CA ILE A 167 3.66 -3.84 4.46
C ILE A 167 3.19 -2.54 5.14
N GLN A 168 2.62 -2.69 6.32
CA GLN A 168 2.31 -1.60 7.23
C GLN A 168 3.11 -1.76 8.53
N TRP A 169 2.84 -0.92 9.49
CA TRP A 169 3.39 -0.97 10.85
C TRP A 169 2.27 -1.23 11.85
N ASP A 170 2.60 -1.93 12.91
CA ASP A 170 1.71 -2.18 14.06
C ASP A 170 1.92 -1.14 15.14
N VAL A 171 3.20 -0.76 15.36
CA VAL A 171 3.60 0.28 16.31
C VAL A 171 4.49 1.29 15.60
N GLU A 172 4.13 2.57 15.69
CA GLU A 172 4.93 3.69 15.21
C GLU A 172 5.68 4.35 16.37
N LEU A 173 6.99 4.53 16.21
CA LEU A 173 7.81 5.32 17.08
C LEU A 173 8.15 6.62 16.35
N SER A 174 7.46 7.69 16.69
CA SER A 174 7.81 9.03 16.23
C SER A 174 9.05 9.51 16.99
N ALA A 175 10.22 9.30 16.42
CA ALA A 175 11.45 9.89 16.94
C ALA A 175 11.52 11.34 16.47
N THR A 176 11.18 12.29 17.35
CA THR A 176 11.47 13.70 17.13
C THR A 176 12.98 13.90 17.35
N VAL A 177 13.78 13.66 16.34
CA VAL A 177 15.19 14.06 16.36
C VAL A 177 15.27 15.49 15.86
N GLY A 178 15.42 16.42 16.80
CA GLY A 178 15.95 17.76 16.64
C GLY A 178 15.25 18.67 15.61
N ASN A 179 14.46 19.63 16.14
CA ASN A 179 14.14 20.94 15.52
C ASN A 179 14.05 21.02 13.98
N SER A 180 13.09 20.38 13.39
CA SER A 180 12.46 20.87 12.19
C SER A 180 10.95 20.70 12.35
N HIS A 181 10.29 21.81 12.69
CA HIS A 181 8.85 21.93 12.61
C HIS A 181 8.47 21.85 11.13
N GLU A 182 8.22 20.67 10.63
CA GLU A 182 7.39 20.49 9.45
C GLU A 182 6.23 19.59 9.88
N HIS A 183 5.11 20.27 10.06
CA HIS A 183 3.81 19.69 10.29
C HIS A 183 3.46 18.76 9.11
N TRP A 184 3.13 17.56 9.43
CA TRP A 184 2.38 16.67 8.56
C TRP A 184 0.90 17.08 8.64
N ASP A 185 0.42 17.90 7.70
CA ASP A 185 -1.00 18.12 7.40
C ASP A 185 -1.43 17.27 6.20
#